data_443be48861de21f34080aeb9f4769d9f
#
_entry.id   443be48861de21f34080aeb9f4769d9f
#
_cell.length_a   1.000
_cell.length_b   1.000
_cell.length_c   1.000
_cell.angle_alpha   90.00
_cell.angle_beta   90.00
_cell.angle_gamma   90.00
#
_symmetry.space_group_name_H-M   'P 1'
#
loop_
_entity.id
_entity.type
_entity.pdbx_description
1 polymer ?
#
loop_
_entity_poly.entity_id
_entity_poly.type
_entity_poly.pdbx_seq_one_letter_code
_entity_poly.pdbx_strand_id
1 'polypeptide(L)'
;MKLYWTWFINPQKVRLALNELGLAHEIVQLRLLQGEQRRPEFLALNPNGKTPVLQDGNMTLWESNAILVYLGEKEARLWPTNTTSRGAALRWLFLSRAT
;
A
#
# COMPACT_ATOMS: atom_id res chain seq x y z
N MET A 1 -7.58 -8.21 -5.61
CA MET A 1 -6.81 -7.55 -4.53
C MET A 1 -7.75 -6.98 -3.48
N LYS A 2 -7.27 -6.90 -2.27
CA LYS A 2 -8.00 -6.31 -1.16
C LYS A 2 -7.07 -5.32 -0.45
N LEU A 3 -7.53 -4.07 -0.28
CA LEU A 3 -6.77 -3.03 0.41
C LEU A 3 -7.44 -2.72 1.75
N TYR A 4 -6.73 -2.94 2.83
CA TYR A 4 -7.14 -2.50 4.17
C TYR A 4 -6.69 -1.05 4.33
N TRP A 5 -7.63 -0.16 4.59
CA TRP A 5 -7.47 1.26 4.36
C TRP A 5 -8.06 2.11 5.50
N THR A 6 -7.44 3.27 5.72
CA THR A 6 -7.96 4.34 6.56
C THR A 6 -7.73 5.67 5.85
N TRP A 7 -8.25 6.76 6.40
CA TRP A 7 -8.15 8.09 5.78
C TRP A 7 -6.77 8.75 5.92
N PHE A 8 -5.77 8.09 6.46
CA PHE A 8 -4.42 8.63 6.55
C PHE A 8 -3.76 8.72 5.17
N ILE A 9 -2.66 9.52 5.09
CA ILE A 9 -1.98 9.80 3.82
C ILE A 9 -1.44 8.52 3.16
N ASN A 10 -0.80 7.65 3.93
CA ASN A 10 -0.14 6.47 3.36
C ASN A 10 -1.14 5.48 2.71
N PRO A 11 -2.26 5.14 3.36
CA PRO A 11 -3.29 4.34 2.68
C PRO A 11 -3.88 5.02 1.46
N GLN A 12 -4.04 6.35 1.50
CA GLN A 12 -4.56 7.12 0.36
C GLN A 12 -3.65 7.01 -0.86
N LYS A 13 -2.33 7.06 -0.67
CA LYS A 13 -1.37 6.90 -1.78
C LYS A 13 -1.57 5.57 -2.51
N VAL A 14 -1.76 4.50 -1.75
CA VAL A 14 -1.96 3.17 -2.33
C VAL A 14 -3.28 3.11 -3.09
N ARG A 15 -4.33 3.67 -2.51
CA ARG A 15 -5.64 3.70 -3.15
C ARG A 15 -5.59 4.46 -4.47
N LEU A 16 -4.91 5.60 -4.50
CA LEU A 16 -4.72 6.38 -5.73
C LEU A 16 -3.95 5.57 -6.78
N ALA A 17 -2.90 4.87 -6.39
CA ALA A 17 -2.12 4.04 -7.30
C ALA A 17 -2.97 2.91 -7.90
N LEU A 18 -3.77 2.24 -7.09
CA LEU A 18 -4.66 1.19 -7.59
C LEU A 18 -5.66 1.73 -8.61
N ASN A 19 -6.22 2.91 -8.37
CA ASN A 19 -7.16 3.55 -9.28
C ASN A 19 -6.48 3.99 -10.57
N GLU A 20 -5.29 4.60 -10.48
CA GLU A 20 -4.53 5.00 -11.66
C GLU A 20 -4.14 3.83 -12.54
N LEU A 21 -3.78 2.71 -11.93
CA LEU A 21 -3.42 1.49 -12.66
C LEU A 21 -4.64 0.73 -13.18
N GLY A 22 -5.85 1.13 -12.79
CA GLY A 22 -7.07 0.45 -13.19
C GLY A 22 -7.18 -0.98 -12.64
N LEU A 23 -6.55 -1.26 -11.52
CA LEU A 23 -6.57 -2.59 -10.92
C LEU A 23 -7.83 -2.79 -10.09
N ALA A 24 -8.56 -3.86 -10.38
CA ALA A 24 -9.75 -4.21 -9.61
C ALA A 24 -9.36 -4.58 -8.19
N HIS A 25 -10.03 -3.97 -7.21
CA HIS A 25 -9.74 -4.21 -5.80
C HIS A 25 -10.95 -3.92 -4.94
N GLU A 26 -10.94 -4.52 -3.76
CA GLU A 26 -11.90 -4.25 -2.70
C GLU A 26 -11.25 -3.38 -1.64
N ILE A 27 -11.97 -2.39 -1.12
CA ILE A 27 -11.52 -1.56 -0.01
C ILE A 27 -12.16 -2.07 1.28
N VAL A 28 -11.33 -2.35 2.27
CA VAL A 28 -11.80 -2.68 3.63
C VAL A 28 -11.37 -1.52 4.54
N GLN A 29 -12.32 -0.66 4.88
CA GLN A 29 -12.05 0.46 5.76
C GLN A 29 -12.05 0.00 7.22
N LEU A 30 -10.96 0.29 7.94
CA LEU A 30 -10.88 0.01 9.37
C LEU A 30 -11.41 1.19 10.18
N ARG A 31 -12.16 0.87 11.21
CA ARG A 31 -12.69 1.87 12.15
C ARG A 31 -11.75 1.98 13.33
N LEU A 32 -10.83 2.96 13.24
CA LEU A 32 -9.77 3.13 14.22
C LEU A 32 -10.30 3.41 15.63
N LEU A 33 -11.38 4.19 15.73
CA LEU A 33 -11.99 4.50 17.03
C LEU A 33 -12.61 3.27 17.70
N GLN A 34 -12.92 2.24 16.93
CA GLN A 34 -13.44 0.98 17.44
C GLN A 34 -12.34 -0.06 17.65
N GLY A 35 -11.08 0.32 17.46
CA GLY A 35 -9.95 -0.57 17.69
C GLY A 35 -9.80 -1.70 16.69
N GLU A 36 -10.35 -1.54 15.47
CA GLU A 36 -10.29 -2.61 14.47
C GLU A 36 -8.87 -2.94 14.05
N GLN A 37 -7.95 -1.96 14.09
CA GLN A 37 -6.53 -2.18 13.78
C GLN A 37 -5.82 -3.06 14.81
N ARG A 38 -6.42 -3.28 15.98
CA ARG A 38 -5.87 -4.11 17.05
C ARG A 38 -6.56 -5.46 17.17
N ARG A 39 -7.54 -5.74 16.33
CA ARG A 39 -8.22 -7.04 16.36
C ARG A 39 -7.27 -8.14 15.90
N PRO A 40 -7.37 -9.35 16.46
CA PRO A 40 -6.48 -10.45 16.11
C PRO A 40 -6.43 -10.76 14.62
N GLU A 41 -7.56 -10.64 13.92
CA GLU A 41 -7.64 -10.90 12.48
C GLU A 41 -6.76 -9.93 11.69
N PHE A 42 -6.75 -8.66 12.07
CA PHE A 42 -5.93 -7.68 11.39
C PHE A 42 -4.46 -7.80 11.81
N LEU A 43 -4.18 -8.02 13.08
CA LEU A 43 -2.81 -8.19 13.56
C LEU A 43 -2.14 -9.42 12.94
N ALA A 44 -2.91 -10.43 12.55
CA ALA A 44 -2.39 -11.56 11.80
C ALA A 44 -1.90 -11.15 10.41
N LEU A 45 -2.50 -10.11 9.82
CA LEU A 45 -2.07 -9.57 8.53
C LEU A 45 -0.89 -8.62 8.69
N ASN A 46 -0.92 -7.76 9.69
CA ASN A 46 0.15 -6.80 9.99
C ASN A 46 0.32 -6.68 11.51
N PRO A 47 1.37 -7.28 12.07
CA PRO A 47 1.61 -7.22 13.52
C PRO A 47 1.77 -5.80 14.07
N ASN A 48 2.10 -4.83 13.23
CA ASN A 48 2.24 -3.43 13.64
C ASN A 48 0.89 -2.73 13.81
N GLY A 49 -0.22 -3.34 13.39
CA GLY A 49 -1.54 -2.77 13.55
C GLY A 49 -1.77 -1.48 12.77
N LYS A 50 -1.17 -1.36 11.59
CA LYS A 50 -1.24 -0.15 10.76
C LYS A 50 -1.75 -0.43 9.37
N THR A 51 -2.37 0.57 8.76
CA THR A 51 -2.73 0.56 7.35
C THR A 51 -1.69 1.36 6.56
N PRO A 52 -1.51 1.12 5.26
CA PRO A 52 -2.25 0.16 4.44
C PRO A 52 -1.74 -1.27 4.58
N VAL A 53 -2.60 -2.23 4.27
CA VAL A 53 -2.22 -3.63 4.02
C VAL A 53 -2.87 -4.04 2.69
N LEU A 54 -2.09 -4.60 1.80
CA LEU A 54 -2.57 -5.11 0.51
C LEU A 54 -2.51 -6.63 0.50
N GLN A 55 -3.63 -7.27 0.17
CA GLN A 55 -3.66 -8.70 -0.13
C GLN A 55 -3.84 -8.88 -1.63
N ASP A 56 -2.94 -9.64 -2.24
CA ASP A 56 -3.01 -10.01 -3.65
C ASP A 56 -2.82 -11.53 -3.74
N GLY A 57 -3.92 -12.24 -3.94
CA GLY A 57 -3.90 -13.69 -3.85
C GLY A 57 -3.48 -14.14 -2.46
N ASN A 58 -2.43 -14.96 -2.38
CA ASN A 58 -1.90 -15.46 -1.12
C ASN A 58 -0.87 -14.54 -0.49
N MET A 59 -0.53 -13.43 -1.17
CA MET A 59 0.48 -12.50 -0.67
C MET A 59 -0.16 -11.40 0.15
N THR A 60 0.47 -11.07 1.27
CA THR A 60 0.07 -9.95 2.12
C THR A 60 1.27 -9.02 2.25
N LEU A 61 1.08 -7.77 1.88
CA LEU A 61 2.10 -6.72 1.99
C LEU A 61 1.60 -5.58 2.85
N TRP A 62 2.48 -5.07 3.69
CA TRP A 62 2.25 -3.82 4.42
C TRP A 62 3.46 -2.90 4.22
N GLU A 63 3.40 -1.65 4.68
CA GLU A 63 4.28 -0.55 4.32
C GLU A 63 3.89 0.05 2.97
N SER A 64 3.41 1.29 2.99
CA SER A 64 2.88 1.93 1.78
C SER A 64 3.90 1.97 0.63
N ASN A 65 5.18 2.27 0.93
CA ASN A 65 6.19 2.35 -0.11
C ASN A 65 6.50 0.97 -0.72
N ALA A 66 6.51 -0.08 0.09
CA ALA A 66 6.69 -1.43 -0.43
C ALA A 66 5.54 -1.84 -1.33
N ILE A 67 4.31 -1.47 -0.96
CA ILE A 67 3.13 -1.74 -1.78
C ILE A 67 3.21 -0.98 -3.11
N LEU A 68 3.61 0.30 -3.07
CA LEU A 68 3.74 1.11 -4.29
C LEU A 68 4.79 0.55 -5.24
N VAL A 69 5.94 0.11 -4.71
CA VAL A 69 6.97 -0.53 -5.53
C VAL A 69 6.44 -1.82 -6.16
N TYR A 70 5.76 -2.64 -5.36
CA TYR A 70 5.17 -3.88 -5.85
C TYR A 70 4.18 -3.63 -7.00
N LEU A 71 3.26 -2.68 -6.80
CA LEU A 71 2.25 -2.36 -7.83
C LEU A 71 2.89 -1.79 -9.09
N GLY A 72 3.88 -0.92 -8.93
CA GLY A 72 4.59 -0.33 -10.06
C GLY A 72 5.35 -1.36 -10.88
N GLU A 73 6.02 -2.30 -10.22
CA GLU A 73 6.74 -3.37 -10.92
C GLU A 73 5.80 -4.35 -11.60
N LYS A 74 4.70 -4.68 -10.93
CA LYS A 74 3.69 -5.59 -11.50
C LYS A 74 3.07 -5.04 -12.79
N GLU A 75 2.75 -3.75 -12.82
CA GLU A 75 2.09 -3.12 -13.96
C GLU A 75 3.05 -2.38 -14.89
N ALA A 76 4.25 -2.04 -14.43
CA ALA A 76 5.28 -1.35 -15.19
C ALA A 76 4.84 0.00 -15.82
N ARG A 77 3.74 0.59 -15.34
CA ARG A 77 3.22 1.86 -15.86
C ARG A 77 3.62 3.08 -15.03
N LEU A 78 3.63 2.94 -13.71
CA LEU A 78 4.02 4.01 -12.79
C LEU A 78 5.46 3.86 -12.32
N TRP A 79 6.12 2.75 -12.66
CA TRP A 79 7.44 2.43 -12.18
C TRP A 79 8.44 2.39 -13.34
N PRO A 80 9.48 3.23 -13.30
CA PRO A 80 10.47 3.22 -14.36
C PRO A 80 11.20 1.88 -14.46
N THR A 81 11.52 1.47 -15.69
CA THR A 81 12.18 0.18 -15.93
C THR A 81 13.70 0.26 -15.92
N ASN A 82 14.29 1.44 -16.17
CA ASN A 82 15.74 1.56 -16.13
C ASN A 82 16.24 1.87 -14.71
N THR A 83 17.47 1.42 -14.41
CA THR A 83 18.04 1.49 -13.07
C THR A 83 18.12 2.91 -12.52
N THR A 84 18.52 3.87 -13.34
CA THR A 84 18.67 5.27 -12.90
C THR A 84 17.34 5.88 -12.49
N SER A 85 16.34 5.72 -13.36
CA SER A 85 15.01 6.27 -13.07
C SER A 85 14.34 5.57 -11.90
N ARG A 86 14.59 4.26 -11.69
CA ARG A 86 14.09 3.53 -10.53
C ARG A 86 14.69 4.06 -9.24
N GLY A 87 15.99 4.36 -9.25
CA GLY A 87 16.65 4.96 -8.09
C GLY A 87 16.06 6.31 -7.72
N ALA A 88 15.80 7.16 -8.71
CA ALA A 88 15.16 8.45 -8.48
C ALA A 88 13.75 8.30 -7.92
N ALA A 89 12.95 7.36 -8.45
CA ALA A 89 11.61 7.10 -7.98
C ALA A 89 11.61 6.60 -6.53
N LEU A 90 12.53 5.70 -6.19
CA LEU A 90 12.68 5.20 -4.82
C LEU A 90 13.01 6.33 -3.84
N ARG A 91 13.92 7.23 -4.25
CA ARG A 91 14.27 8.38 -3.41
C ARG A 91 13.03 9.23 -3.10
N TRP A 92 12.19 9.51 -4.08
CA TRP A 92 10.95 10.28 -3.88
C TRP A 92 9.98 9.55 -2.96
N LEU A 93 9.83 8.24 -3.10
CA LEU A 93 8.96 7.44 -2.23
C LEU A 93 9.41 7.52 -0.78
N PHE A 94 10.72 7.40 -0.52
CA PHE A 94 11.24 7.45 0.84
C PHE A 94 11.18 8.86 1.43
N LEU A 95 11.36 9.91 0.63
CA LEU A 95 11.14 11.28 1.08
C LEU A 95 9.69 11.51 1.50
N SER A 96 8.74 11.04 0.68
CA SER A 96 7.33 11.20 0.99
C SER A 96 6.92 10.45 2.27
N ARG A 97 7.64 9.39 2.63
CA ARG A 97 7.43 8.66 3.88
C ARG A 97 7.83 9.49 5.09
N ALA A 98 8.83 10.34 4.97
CA ALA A 98 9.34 11.16 6.07
C ALA A 98 8.36 12.30 6.44
N THR A 99 7.41 12.58 5.61
CA THR A 99 6.39 13.58 5.85
C THR A 99 5.08 12.95 6.24
#